data_aeb2f20edb6a485aaf8e15182ecabe09
#
_entry.id   aeb2f20edb6a485aaf8e15182ecabe09
#
_cell.length_a   1.000
_cell.length_b   1.000
_cell.length_c   1.000
_cell.angle_alpha   90.00
_cell.angle_beta   90.00
_cell.angle_gamma   90.00
#
_symmetry.space_group_name_H-M   'P 1'
#
loop_
_entity.id
_entity.type
_entity.pdbx_description
1 polymer ?
#
loop_
_entity_poly.entity_id
_entity_poly.type
_entity_poly.pdbx_seq_one_letter_code
_entity_poly.pdbx_strand_id
1 'polypeptide(L)'
;IDTQAIKAQNPLDATVERLTGQPIVKHKIFAPWRQEDTPSVHIYEDGSWWDYGAGKGGDVIDFVGFYKFGQAYNPDNHFLDVVDALGALDIKPTPKQAARPAPEKPKLNISLDDVMHWHETMPQARREWWHGRGLDDATVNRFFLGWDGKRYTIPALYRLVPFGVKRRQSDIDDGITAKYVSITGSRVGLFNADTLWNADAVVVCEGEIDAMLLERWGYRAVTTTGGAGTFKPEWVRFFAHVRRVVVLYDNDKAGREGAAKVHTLMRRAEIVTLPDGVKDVGELVTGGFPAPVSWMTANLW
;
A
#
# COMPACT_ATOMS: atom_id res chain seq x y z
N ILE A 1 -9.37 -29.90 -14.70
CA ILE A 1 -9.83 -29.88 -13.30
C ILE A 1 -10.43 -28.52 -13.02
N ASP A 2 -11.68 -28.50 -12.53
CA ASP A 2 -12.37 -27.27 -12.16
C ASP A 2 -11.95 -26.84 -10.75
N THR A 3 -10.99 -25.93 -10.65
CA THR A 3 -10.48 -25.42 -9.37
C THR A 3 -11.52 -24.62 -8.60
N GLN A 4 -12.49 -23.97 -9.27
CA GLN A 4 -13.55 -23.22 -8.62
C GLN A 4 -14.54 -24.15 -7.92
N ALA A 5 -14.88 -25.28 -8.56
CA ALA A 5 -15.72 -26.29 -7.94
C ALA A 5 -15.03 -26.92 -6.72
N ILE A 6 -13.71 -27.19 -6.79
CA ILE A 6 -12.93 -27.72 -5.67
C ILE A 6 -12.94 -26.72 -4.49
N LYS A 7 -12.68 -25.45 -4.73
CA LYS A 7 -12.71 -24.41 -3.69
C LYS A 7 -14.09 -24.25 -3.07
N ALA A 8 -15.13 -24.30 -3.88
CA ALA A 8 -16.52 -24.20 -3.39
C ALA A 8 -16.94 -25.40 -2.51
N GLN A 9 -16.41 -26.59 -2.79
CA GLN A 9 -16.66 -27.80 -2.00
C GLN A 9 -15.80 -27.86 -0.73
N ASN A 10 -14.70 -27.14 -0.69
CA ASN A 10 -13.74 -27.14 0.41
C ASN A 10 -13.53 -25.71 0.94
N PRO A 11 -14.47 -25.13 1.72
CA PRO A 11 -14.28 -23.82 2.36
C PRO A 11 -12.99 -23.82 3.20
N LEU A 12 -12.20 -22.74 3.10
CA LEU A 12 -10.88 -22.67 3.73
C LEU A 12 -10.96 -22.86 5.24
N ASP A 13 -11.86 -22.17 5.91
CA ASP A 13 -12.07 -22.21 7.37
C ASP A 13 -12.34 -23.65 7.86
N ALA A 14 -13.34 -24.32 7.28
CA ALA A 14 -13.67 -25.69 7.62
C ALA A 14 -12.51 -26.67 7.31
N THR A 15 -11.80 -26.44 6.21
CA THR A 15 -10.65 -27.26 5.82
C THR A 15 -9.49 -27.08 6.78
N VAL A 16 -9.19 -25.86 7.19
CA VAL A 16 -8.15 -25.52 8.18
C VAL A 16 -8.43 -26.20 9.52
N GLU A 17 -9.63 -26.02 10.08
CA GLU A 17 -10.00 -26.62 11.36
C GLU A 17 -9.93 -28.13 11.34
N ARG A 18 -10.39 -28.74 10.24
CA ARG A 18 -10.37 -30.19 10.08
C ARG A 18 -8.95 -30.77 9.96
N LEU A 19 -8.08 -30.13 9.16
CA LEU A 19 -6.72 -30.62 8.94
C LEU A 19 -5.83 -30.39 10.15
N THR A 20 -5.95 -29.24 10.78
CA THR A 20 -5.01 -28.85 11.84
C THR A 20 -5.49 -29.19 13.24
N GLY A 21 -6.80 -29.41 13.43
CA GLY A 21 -7.45 -29.52 14.74
C GLY A 21 -7.43 -28.23 15.54
N GLN A 22 -7.01 -27.11 14.96
CA GLN A 22 -6.91 -25.81 15.62
C GLN A 22 -8.19 -25.01 15.35
N PRO A 23 -8.81 -24.41 16.39
CA PRO A 23 -9.89 -23.45 16.18
C PRO A 23 -9.32 -22.15 15.62
N ILE A 24 -10.04 -21.51 14.70
CA ILE A 24 -9.68 -20.19 14.19
C ILE A 24 -10.09 -19.12 15.21
N VAL A 25 -9.11 -18.51 15.87
CA VAL A 25 -9.35 -17.48 16.91
C VAL A 25 -8.93 -16.10 16.39
N LYS A 26 -9.88 -15.16 16.31
CA LYS A 26 -9.64 -13.81 15.76
C LYS A 26 -8.99 -13.86 14.36
N HIS A 27 -9.50 -14.73 13.51
CA HIS A 27 -8.99 -15.00 12.16
C HIS A 27 -7.55 -15.52 12.09
N LYS A 28 -7.01 -16.13 13.16
CA LYS A 28 -5.63 -16.62 13.19
C LYS A 28 -5.54 -18.03 13.73
N ILE A 29 -4.50 -18.74 13.23
CA ILE A 29 -4.03 -20.03 13.73
C ILE A 29 -2.50 -20.00 13.85
N PHE A 30 -1.94 -20.93 14.62
CA PHE A 30 -0.50 -21.24 14.56
C PHE A 30 -0.18 -21.93 13.24
N ALA A 31 0.98 -21.62 12.67
CA ALA A 31 1.41 -22.26 11.43
C ALA A 31 1.60 -23.77 11.65
N PRO A 32 0.81 -24.65 10.99
CA PRO A 32 0.90 -26.10 11.24
C PRO A 32 2.17 -26.75 10.66
N TRP A 33 2.96 -25.99 9.89
CA TRP A 33 4.20 -26.46 9.25
C TRP A 33 5.48 -26.03 9.97
N ARG A 34 5.38 -25.38 11.15
CA ARG A 34 6.51 -25.02 12.03
C ARG A 34 6.08 -24.81 13.46
N GLN A 35 7.05 -24.80 14.38
CA GLN A 35 6.81 -24.34 15.75
C GLN A 35 6.90 -22.82 15.84
N GLU A 36 5.96 -22.21 16.57
CA GLU A 36 5.92 -20.77 16.83
C GLU A 36 5.16 -20.49 18.12
N ASP A 37 5.50 -19.38 18.79
CA ASP A 37 4.89 -18.99 20.09
C ASP A 37 3.67 -18.08 19.92
N THR A 38 3.47 -17.51 18.75
CA THR A 38 2.36 -16.61 18.44
C THR A 38 1.71 -16.98 17.09
N PRO A 39 0.35 -16.97 17.01
CA PRO A 39 -0.34 -17.29 15.76
C PRO A 39 0.02 -16.31 14.65
N SER A 40 0.59 -16.80 13.56
CA SER A 40 1.07 -15.99 12.44
C SER A 40 0.30 -16.21 11.13
N VAL A 41 -0.50 -17.25 11.02
CA VAL A 41 -1.32 -17.51 9.83
C VAL A 41 -2.69 -16.87 9.99
N HIS A 42 -3.00 -15.93 9.11
CA HIS A 42 -4.29 -15.26 9.06
C HIS A 42 -5.19 -15.91 8.01
N ILE A 43 -6.42 -16.23 8.42
CA ILE A 43 -7.47 -16.79 7.56
C ILE A 43 -8.47 -15.66 7.27
N TYR A 44 -8.66 -15.33 5.99
CA TYR A 44 -9.54 -14.25 5.57
C TYR A 44 -10.92 -14.77 5.16
N GLU A 45 -11.95 -13.94 5.33
CA GLU A 45 -13.35 -14.26 4.99
C GLU A 45 -13.57 -14.48 3.48
N ASP A 46 -12.67 -13.99 2.63
CA ASP A 46 -12.70 -14.18 1.18
C ASP A 46 -12.19 -15.57 0.74
N GLY A 47 -11.83 -16.43 1.70
CA GLY A 47 -11.29 -17.76 1.44
C GLY A 47 -9.79 -17.77 1.09
N SER A 48 -9.08 -16.68 1.37
CA SER A 48 -7.63 -16.61 1.28
C SER A 48 -6.96 -16.71 2.67
N TRP A 49 -5.67 -17.00 2.69
CA TRP A 49 -4.85 -17.01 3.89
C TRP A 49 -3.49 -16.38 3.66
N TRP A 50 -2.84 -15.94 4.73
CA TRP A 50 -1.50 -15.41 4.71
C TRP A 50 -0.72 -15.76 5.96
N ASP A 51 0.47 -16.34 5.79
CA ASP A 51 1.44 -16.61 6.85
C ASP A 51 2.45 -15.46 6.93
N TYR A 52 2.31 -14.61 7.93
CA TYR A 52 3.20 -13.47 8.15
C TYR A 52 4.62 -13.87 8.54
N GLY A 53 4.80 -15.06 9.13
CA GLY A 53 6.12 -15.58 9.50
C GLY A 53 6.92 -16.12 8.31
N ALA A 54 6.23 -16.70 7.32
CA ALA A 54 6.87 -17.27 6.12
C ALA A 54 6.76 -16.36 4.89
N GLY A 55 5.94 -15.29 4.92
CA GLY A 55 5.66 -14.45 3.74
C GLY A 55 4.97 -15.21 2.61
N LYS A 56 4.11 -16.17 2.95
CA LYS A 56 3.40 -17.06 2.02
C LYS A 56 1.90 -17.01 2.24
N GLY A 57 1.14 -17.23 1.19
CA GLY A 57 -0.32 -17.26 1.26
C GLY A 57 -0.93 -17.79 -0.02
N GLY A 58 -2.25 -17.83 -0.05
CA GLY A 58 -3.00 -18.34 -1.19
C GLY A 58 -4.44 -18.67 -0.83
N ASP A 59 -4.99 -19.66 -1.50
CA ASP A 59 -6.33 -20.19 -1.24
C ASP A 59 -6.30 -21.57 -0.53
N VAL A 60 -7.43 -22.27 -0.50
CA VAL A 60 -7.52 -23.59 0.17
C VAL A 60 -6.60 -24.63 -0.47
N ILE A 61 -6.36 -24.57 -1.77
CA ILE A 61 -5.47 -25.51 -2.47
C ILE A 61 -4.03 -25.28 -2.00
N ASP A 62 -3.60 -24.01 -1.95
CA ASP A 62 -2.28 -23.65 -1.44
C ASP A 62 -2.12 -24.02 0.03
N PHE A 63 -3.15 -23.83 0.86
CA PHE A 63 -3.10 -24.20 2.28
C PHE A 63 -2.85 -25.69 2.46
N VAL A 64 -3.61 -26.54 1.77
CA VAL A 64 -3.43 -27.99 1.82
C VAL A 64 -2.07 -28.40 1.29
N GLY A 65 -1.58 -27.73 0.25
CA GLY A 65 -0.25 -27.94 -0.28
C GLY A 65 0.84 -27.64 0.75
N PHE A 66 0.78 -26.50 1.41
CA PHE A 66 1.72 -26.14 2.49
C PHE A 66 1.57 -27.06 3.71
N TYR A 67 0.36 -27.45 4.08
CA TYR A 67 0.14 -28.39 5.17
C TYR A 67 0.79 -29.74 4.91
N LYS A 68 0.68 -30.25 3.66
CA LYS A 68 1.17 -31.58 3.28
C LYS A 68 2.67 -31.60 2.98
N PHE A 69 3.20 -30.57 2.33
CA PHE A 69 4.58 -30.55 1.79
C PHE A 69 5.47 -29.49 2.44
N GLY A 70 4.94 -28.65 3.32
CA GLY A 70 5.71 -27.60 4.00
C GLY A 70 6.37 -26.64 3.01
N GLN A 71 7.62 -26.29 3.30
CA GLN A 71 8.44 -25.40 2.46
C GLN A 71 8.74 -25.96 1.05
N ALA A 72 8.61 -27.28 0.86
CA ALA A 72 8.83 -27.95 -0.43
C ALA A 72 7.62 -27.87 -1.36
N TYR A 73 6.50 -27.26 -0.90
CA TYR A 73 5.32 -27.12 -1.74
C TYR A 73 5.61 -26.32 -3.00
N ASN A 74 5.26 -26.90 -4.14
CA ASN A 74 5.30 -26.26 -5.45
C ASN A 74 3.99 -26.58 -6.17
N PRO A 75 3.16 -25.57 -6.49
CA PRO A 75 1.85 -25.77 -7.14
C PRO A 75 1.96 -26.56 -8.44
N ASP A 76 3.00 -26.33 -9.25
CA ASP A 76 3.15 -27.00 -10.55
C ASP A 76 3.38 -28.50 -10.42
N ASN A 77 4.05 -28.94 -9.35
CA ASN A 77 4.44 -30.34 -9.15
C ASN A 77 3.47 -31.12 -8.26
N HIS A 78 2.80 -30.45 -7.32
CA HIS A 78 2.01 -31.11 -6.26
C HIS A 78 0.50 -30.90 -6.42
N PHE A 79 0.05 -30.25 -7.50
CA PHE A 79 -1.35 -29.90 -7.69
C PHE A 79 -2.30 -31.11 -7.61
N LEU A 80 -1.96 -32.19 -8.31
CA LEU A 80 -2.81 -33.41 -8.31
C LEU A 80 -2.88 -34.06 -6.95
N ASP A 81 -1.77 -34.13 -6.22
CA ASP A 81 -1.71 -34.69 -4.86
C ASP A 81 -2.52 -33.90 -3.85
N VAL A 82 -2.60 -32.56 -4.05
CA VAL A 82 -3.41 -31.67 -3.23
C VAL A 82 -4.88 -31.80 -3.54
N VAL A 83 -5.26 -31.90 -4.81
CA VAL A 83 -6.64 -32.10 -5.25
C VAL A 83 -7.17 -33.45 -4.75
N ASP A 84 -6.36 -34.49 -4.85
CA ASP A 84 -6.70 -35.82 -4.33
C ASP A 84 -6.90 -35.78 -2.80
N ALA A 85 -6.02 -35.12 -2.09
CA ALA A 85 -6.16 -34.92 -0.63
C ALA A 85 -7.45 -34.15 -0.26
N LEU A 86 -7.80 -33.12 -1.02
CA LEU A 86 -9.06 -32.38 -0.82
C LEU A 86 -10.30 -33.24 -1.11
N GLY A 87 -10.25 -34.07 -2.13
CA GLY A 87 -11.32 -35.04 -2.45
C GLY A 87 -11.52 -36.12 -1.39
N ALA A 88 -10.45 -36.51 -0.69
CA ALA A 88 -10.47 -37.49 0.40
C ALA A 88 -10.95 -36.91 1.76
N LEU A 89 -11.02 -35.58 1.86
CA LEU A 89 -11.43 -34.89 3.08
C LEU A 89 -12.95 -34.99 3.23
N ASP A 90 -13.74 -35.85 3.22
CA ASP A 90 -15.20 -35.92 3.41
C ASP A 90 -15.76 -34.67 4.19
N ILE A 91 -15.60 -33.51 3.57
CA ILE A 91 -16.07 -32.24 4.11
C ILE A 91 -17.54 -32.10 3.68
N LYS A 92 -18.46 -32.42 4.60
CA LYS A 92 -19.86 -32.09 4.39
C LYS A 92 -19.94 -30.56 4.32
N PRO A 93 -20.45 -29.99 3.20
CA PRO A 93 -20.65 -28.55 3.13
C PRO A 93 -21.56 -28.17 4.31
N THR A 94 -21.01 -27.39 5.22
CA THR A 94 -21.83 -26.70 6.22
C THR A 94 -22.87 -25.92 5.44
N PRO A 95 -24.19 -26.03 5.75
CA PRO A 95 -25.18 -25.22 5.05
C PRO A 95 -24.66 -23.78 5.09
N LYS A 96 -24.47 -23.19 3.92
CA LYS A 96 -24.09 -21.79 3.80
C LYS A 96 -25.06 -21.01 4.68
N GLN A 97 -24.68 -20.69 5.90
CA GLN A 97 -25.29 -19.54 6.56
C GLN A 97 -25.09 -18.42 5.53
N ALA A 98 -26.22 -17.90 5.04
CA ALA A 98 -26.20 -16.81 4.07
C ALA A 98 -25.13 -15.84 4.55
N ALA A 99 -24.06 -15.73 3.77
CA ALA A 99 -22.88 -14.97 4.16
C ALA A 99 -23.42 -13.65 4.71
N ARG A 100 -23.20 -13.39 6.00
CA ARG A 100 -23.45 -12.04 6.52
C ARG A 100 -22.73 -11.13 5.53
N PRO A 101 -23.45 -10.18 4.91
CA PRO A 101 -22.79 -9.26 3.99
C PRO A 101 -21.53 -8.78 4.71
N ALA A 102 -20.37 -8.92 4.06
CA ALA A 102 -19.12 -8.48 4.62
C ALA A 102 -19.35 -7.05 5.13
N PRO A 103 -18.94 -6.71 6.36
CA PRO A 103 -19.23 -5.39 6.91
C PRO A 103 -18.77 -4.39 5.87
N GLU A 104 -19.67 -3.52 5.41
CA GLU A 104 -19.33 -2.51 4.41
C GLU A 104 -18.09 -1.79 4.91
N LYS A 105 -17.03 -1.80 4.09
CA LYS A 105 -15.81 -1.07 4.43
C LYS A 105 -16.23 0.37 4.72
N PRO A 106 -15.81 0.94 5.85
CA PRO A 106 -16.23 2.30 6.21
C PRO A 106 -15.95 3.23 5.02
N LYS A 107 -16.94 4.00 4.62
CA LYS A 107 -16.79 5.00 3.56
C LYS A 107 -16.08 6.21 4.17
N LEU A 108 -15.23 6.86 3.39
CA LEU A 108 -14.63 8.13 3.79
C LEU A 108 -15.76 9.17 3.94
N ASN A 109 -15.89 9.71 5.14
CA ASN A 109 -16.85 10.78 5.45
C ASN A 109 -16.12 12.12 5.56
N ILE A 110 -15.40 12.49 4.49
CA ILE A 110 -14.70 13.75 4.35
C ILE A 110 -15.06 14.31 2.98
N SER A 111 -15.63 15.50 2.97
CA SER A 111 -15.96 16.25 1.77
C SER A 111 -14.77 17.13 1.30
N LEU A 112 -14.89 17.72 0.12
CA LEU A 112 -13.94 18.75 -0.32
C LEU A 112 -14.03 20.00 0.59
N ASP A 113 -15.23 20.34 1.08
CA ASP A 113 -15.44 21.48 1.98
C ASP A 113 -14.70 21.28 3.31
N ASP A 114 -14.65 20.05 3.85
CA ASP A 114 -13.86 19.75 5.05
C ASP A 114 -12.35 19.95 4.78
N VAL A 115 -11.86 19.50 3.62
CA VAL A 115 -10.48 19.69 3.20
C VAL A 115 -10.15 21.18 3.06
N MET A 116 -11.02 21.94 2.40
CA MET A 116 -10.88 23.40 2.23
C MET A 116 -10.89 24.10 3.57
N HIS A 117 -11.80 23.73 4.47
CA HIS A 117 -11.88 24.30 5.82
C HIS A 117 -10.55 24.11 6.57
N TRP A 118 -9.99 22.91 6.60
CA TRP A 118 -8.69 22.65 7.25
C TRP A 118 -7.53 23.42 6.62
N HIS A 119 -7.61 23.64 5.31
CA HIS A 119 -6.61 24.42 4.58
C HIS A 119 -6.70 25.91 4.90
N GLU A 120 -7.88 26.49 4.81
CA GLU A 120 -8.14 27.92 4.98
C GLU A 120 -7.99 28.38 6.42
N THR A 121 -8.38 27.53 7.39
CA THR A 121 -8.28 27.84 8.82
C THR A 121 -6.96 27.44 9.45
N MET A 122 -6.02 26.95 8.67
CA MET A 122 -4.70 26.54 9.17
C MET A 122 -3.95 27.73 9.75
N PRO A 123 -3.54 27.70 11.05
CA PRO A 123 -2.78 28.77 11.66
C PRO A 123 -1.45 29.00 10.94
N GLN A 124 -0.97 30.27 10.89
CA GLN A 124 0.26 30.63 10.21
C GLN A 124 1.46 29.82 10.70
N ALA A 125 1.61 29.58 12.00
CA ALA A 125 2.68 28.75 12.55
C ALA A 125 2.65 27.29 12.02
N ARG A 126 1.45 26.76 11.71
CA ARG A 126 1.31 25.44 11.09
C ARG A 126 1.64 25.45 9.60
N ARG A 127 1.38 26.56 8.92
CA ARG A 127 1.81 26.79 7.53
C ARG A 127 3.33 26.87 7.43
N GLU A 128 3.98 27.58 8.34
CA GLU A 128 5.45 27.71 8.43
C GLU A 128 6.13 26.35 8.67
N TRP A 129 5.48 25.43 9.33
CA TRP A 129 6.00 24.06 9.47
C TRP A 129 6.14 23.36 8.11
N TRP A 130 5.20 23.57 7.17
CA TRP A 130 5.33 23.06 5.80
C TRP A 130 6.49 23.74 5.05
N HIS A 131 6.69 25.04 5.27
CA HIS A 131 7.85 25.77 4.73
C HIS A 131 9.17 25.17 5.22
N GLY A 132 9.25 24.81 6.49
CA GLY A 132 10.39 24.11 7.07
C GLY A 132 10.64 22.72 6.47
N ARG A 133 9.64 22.15 5.76
CA ARG A 133 9.76 20.91 4.99
C ARG A 133 10.09 21.13 3.51
N GLY A 134 10.38 22.38 3.14
CA GLY A 134 10.71 22.74 1.77
C GLY A 134 9.50 22.97 0.86
N LEU A 135 8.27 23.02 1.41
CA LEU A 135 7.06 23.28 0.63
C LEU A 135 6.66 24.74 0.76
N ASP A 136 6.65 25.47 -0.34
CA ASP A 136 6.22 26.86 -0.38
C ASP A 136 4.67 27.01 -0.37
N ASP A 137 4.18 28.26 -0.25
CA ASP A 137 2.76 28.54 -0.22
C ASP A 137 2.03 28.06 -1.48
N ALA A 138 2.65 28.16 -2.64
CA ALA A 138 2.08 27.68 -3.88
C ALA A 138 1.82 26.17 -3.83
N THR A 139 2.76 25.41 -3.28
CA THR A 139 2.65 23.96 -3.09
C THR A 139 1.63 23.62 -2.01
N VAL A 140 1.68 24.31 -0.86
CA VAL A 140 0.72 24.12 0.24
C VAL A 140 -0.71 24.36 -0.25
N ASN A 141 -0.94 25.41 -1.03
CA ASN A 141 -2.25 25.75 -1.60
C ASN A 141 -2.68 24.73 -2.66
N ARG A 142 -1.78 24.36 -3.57
CA ARG A 142 -2.06 23.40 -4.66
C ARG A 142 -2.54 22.04 -4.14
N PHE A 143 -1.95 21.57 -3.05
CA PHE A 143 -2.26 20.27 -2.47
C PHE A 143 -3.27 20.34 -1.31
N PHE A 144 -3.84 21.51 -1.04
CA PHE A 144 -4.80 21.76 0.05
C PHE A 144 -4.30 21.23 1.39
N LEU A 145 -2.99 21.37 1.67
CA LEU A 145 -2.44 20.95 2.94
C LEU A 145 -3.08 21.75 4.07
N GLY A 146 -3.43 21.10 5.15
CA GLY A 146 -4.25 21.73 6.18
C GLY A 146 -3.89 21.30 7.61
N TRP A 147 -4.77 21.68 8.52
CA TRP A 147 -4.66 21.44 9.95
C TRP A 147 -6.02 21.12 10.55
N ASP A 148 -6.21 19.92 11.14
CA ASP A 148 -7.47 19.47 11.69
C ASP A 148 -7.68 19.84 13.19
N GLY A 149 -6.85 20.74 13.71
CA GLY A 149 -6.83 21.12 15.12
C GLY A 149 -5.79 20.34 15.95
N LYS A 150 -5.32 19.18 15.48
CA LYS A 150 -4.35 18.31 16.16
C LYS A 150 -3.23 17.84 15.27
N ARG A 151 -3.51 17.56 14.00
CA ARG A 151 -2.56 16.98 13.04
C ARG A 151 -2.54 17.74 11.73
N TYR A 152 -1.42 17.69 11.05
CA TYR A 152 -1.30 18.16 9.68
C TYR A 152 -2.05 17.22 8.74
N THR A 153 -2.87 17.75 7.85
CA THR A 153 -3.66 16.96 6.92
C THR A 153 -3.05 16.98 5.51
N ILE A 154 -2.99 15.82 4.91
CA ILE A 154 -2.54 15.60 3.53
C ILE A 154 -3.70 14.91 2.81
N PRO A 155 -4.55 15.66 2.10
CA PRO A 155 -5.67 15.08 1.37
C PRO A 155 -5.19 14.41 0.09
N ALA A 156 -5.74 13.24 -0.20
CA ALA A 156 -5.56 12.54 -1.47
C ALA A 156 -6.83 12.73 -2.30
N LEU A 157 -6.70 13.50 -3.37
CA LEU A 157 -7.79 13.90 -4.25
C LEU A 157 -7.60 13.29 -5.66
N TYR A 158 -8.70 13.00 -6.31
CA TYR A 158 -8.75 12.75 -7.74
C TYR A 158 -9.87 13.57 -8.34
N ARG A 159 -9.54 14.51 -9.23
CA ARG A 159 -10.49 15.49 -9.79
C ARG A 159 -11.28 16.23 -8.71
N LEU A 160 -10.58 16.69 -7.68
CA LEU A 160 -11.12 17.36 -6.50
C LEU A 160 -12.06 16.50 -5.62
N VAL A 161 -12.17 15.20 -5.89
CA VAL A 161 -12.94 14.28 -5.04
C VAL A 161 -12.01 13.61 -4.04
N PRO A 162 -12.20 13.81 -2.72
CA PRO A 162 -11.39 13.14 -1.71
C PRO A 162 -11.61 11.62 -1.73
N PHE A 163 -10.53 10.86 -1.77
CA PHE A 163 -10.57 9.41 -1.61
C PHE A 163 -9.78 8.92 -0.39
N GLY A 164 -9.03 9.82 0.23
CA GLY A 164 -8.29 9.57 1.46
C GLY A 164 -7.73 10.86 2.04
N VAL A 165 -7.49 10.85 3.35
CA VAL A 165 -6.77 11.89 4.06
C VAL A 165 -5.78 11.24 5.01
N LYS A 166 -4.51 11.54 4.83
CA LYS A 166 -3.45 11.15 5.76
C LYS A 166 -3.23 12.28 6.75
N ARG A 167 -3.09 11.95 8.03
CA ARG A 167 -2.83 12.90 9.10
C ARG A 167 -1.45 12.66 9.67
N ARG A 168 -0.60 13.67 9.65
CA ARG A 168 0.75 13.60 10.19
C ARG A 168 0.80 14.18 11.60
N GLN A 169 1.52 13.49 12.47
CA GLN A 169 1.76 13.90 13.85
C GLN A 169 2.34 15.32 13.94
N SER A 170 1.89 16.07 14.92
CA SER A 170 2.39 17.38 15.31
C SER A 170 3.06 17.32 16.69
N ASP A 171 3.25 18.48 17.30
CA ASP A 171 3.68 18.66 18.68
C ASP A 171 2.52 18.52 19.71
N ILE A 172 1.27 18.36 19.21
CA ILE A 172 0.10 18.14 20.08
C ILE A 172 -0.05 16.64 20.30
N ASP A 173 -0.11 16.23 21.57
CA ASP A 173 -0.44 14.87 21.95
C ASP A 173 -1.93 14.59 21.73
N ASP A 174 -2.23 13.68 20.84
CA ASP A 174 -3.59 13.20 20.55
C ASP A 174 -3.81 11.74 20.97
N GLY A 175 -2.87 11.18 21.74
CA GLY A 175 -2.90 9.79 22.20
C GLY A 175 -2.50 8.76 21.15
N ILE A 176 -2.07 9.21 19.93
CA ILE A 176 -1.67 8.32 18.84
C ILE A 176 -0.19 8.50 18.57
N THR A 177 0.62 7.49 18.83
CA THR A 177 2.09 7.51 18.67
C THR A 177 2.55 7.42 17.22
N ALA A 178 1.70 6.91 16.31
CA ALA A 178 2.05 6.76 14.91
C ALA A 178 2.28 8.11 14.22
N LYS A 179 3.43 8.26 13.54
CA LYS A 179 3.81 9.46 12.77
C LYS A 179 2.76 9.82 11.71
N TYR A 180 2.19 8.82 11.06
CA TYR A 180 1.11 8.98 10.08
C TYR A 180 -0.07 8.07 10.41
N VAL A 181 -1.29 8.59 10.27
CA VAL A 181 -2.53 7.82 10.35
C VAL A 181 -3.48 8.27 9.25
N SER A 182 -4.23 7.35 8.69
CA SER A 182 -5.28 7.67 7.72
C SER A 182 -6.62 7.87 8.43
N ILE A 183 -7.44 8.80 7.95
CA ILE A 183 -8.84 8.92 8.41
C ILE A 183 -9.59 7.65 8.01
N THR A 184 -10.45 7.17 8.90
CA THR A 184 -11.28 5.98 8.66
C THR A 184 -12.06 6.12 7.35
N GLY A 185 -12.03 5.06 6.53
CA GLY A 185 -12.64 5.05 5.20
C GLY A 185 -11.73 5.56 4.07
N SER A 186 -10.52 6.07 4.39
CA SER A 186 -9.52 6.39 3.36
C SER A 186 -9.15 5.14 2.55
N ARG A 187 -9.07 5.29 1.24
CA ARG A 187 -8.66 4.23 0.32
C ARG A 187 -7.21 4.42 -0.09
N VAL A 188 -6.49 3.31 -0.27
CA VAL A 188 -5.17 3.36 -0.90
C VAL A 188 -5.34 3.62 -2.40
N GLY A 189 -4.69 4.66 -2.90
CA GLY A 189 -4.74 5.11 -4.28
C GLY A 189 -3.47 5.82 -4.71
N LEU A 190 -3.45 6.33 -5.95
CA LEU A 190 -2.36 7.17 -6.44
C LEU A 190 -2.60 8.62 -5.98
N PHE A 191 -1.68 9.16 -5.18
CA PHE A 191 -1.63 10.56 -4.83
C PHE A 191 -1.15 11.38 -6.03
N ASN A 192 -1.75 12.52 -6.27
CA ASN A 192 -1.49 13.42 -7.38
C ASN A 192 -1.68 12.77 -8.78
N ALA A 193 -2.61 11.80 -8.88
CA ALA A 193 -2.84 11.08 -10.14
C ALA A 193 -3.27 11.98 -11.30
N ASP A 194 -3.87 13.14 -11.03
CA ASP A 194 -4.30 14.10 -12.06
C ASP A 194 -3.11 14.64 -12.88
N THR A 195 -1.90 14.66 -12.32
CA THR A 195 -0.70 15.09 -13.05
C THR A 195 -0.37 14.18 -14.25
N LEU A 196 -0.81 12.90 -14.20
CA LEU A 196 -0.55 11.94 -15.27
C LEU A 196 -1.22 12.33 -16.59
N TRP A 197 -2.34 13.05 -16.58
CA TRP A 197 -3.12 13.36 -17.80
C TRP A 197 -2.31 14.10 -18.88
N ASN A 198 -1.37 14.95 -18.48
CA ASN A 198 -0.59 15.79 -19.38
C ASN A 198 0.93 15.62 -19.14
N ALA A 199 1.35 14.49 -18.60
CA ALA A 199 2.75 14.22 -18.32
C ALA A 199 3.41 13.46 -19.48
N ASP A 200 4.47 14.01 -20.04
CA ASP A 200 5.38 13.28 -20.93
C ASP A 200 6.35 12.39 -20.12
N ALA A 201 6.77 12.90 -18.96
CA ALA A 201 7.61 12.19 -18.01
C ALA A 201 7.03 12.31 -16.60
N VAL A 202 7.19 11.29 -15.77
CA VAL A 202 6.69 11.26 -14.40
C VAL A 202 7.65 10.51 -13.49
N VAL A 203 7.78 11.01 -12.27
CA VAL A 203 8.50 10.34 -11.18
C VAL A 203 7.49 9.63 -10.28
N VAL A 204 7.69 8.35 -10.04
CA VAL A 204 6.99 7.59 -9.01
C VAL A 204 7.89 7.57 -7.77
N CYS A 205 7.50 8.26 -6.71
CA CYS A 205 8.28 8.37 -5.47
C CYS A 205 7.59 7.65 -4.30
N GLU A 206 8.24 7.60 -3.13
CA GLU A 206 7.77 6.79 -2.02
C GLU A 206 6.66 7.46 -1.21
N GLY A 207 6.78 8.77 -0.93
CA GLY A 207 5.91 9.51 -0.03
C GLY A 207 5.22 10.71 -0.66
N GLU A 208 4.13 11.17 -0.02
CA GLU A 208 3.39 12.34 -0.50
C GLU A 208 4.21 13.63 -0.43
N ILE A 209 5.06 13.78 0.59
CA ILE A 209 5.93 14.95 0.72
C ILE A 209 6.95 14.97 -0.42
N ASP A 210 7.52 13.82 -0.77
CA ASP A 210 8.48 13.72 -1.88
C ASP A 210 7.83 14.08 -3.21
N ALA A 211 6.60 13.61 -3.45
CA ALA A 211 5.84 13.99 -4.64
C ALA A 211 5.61 15.51 -4.71
N MET A 212 5.25 16.13 -3.60
CA MET A 212 5.04 17.57 -3.52
C MET A 212 6.33 18.37 -3.72
N LEU A 213 7.46 17.90 -3.17
CA LEU A 213 8.78 18.51 -3.38
C LEU A 213 9.20 18.45 -4.84
N LEU A 214 9.06 17.29 -5.48
CA LEU A 214 9.33 17.13 -6.91
C LEU A 214 8.47 18.04 -7.77
N GLU A 215 7.16 18.12 -7.50
CA GLU A 215 6.23 19.01 -8.21
C GLU A 215 6.58 20.49 -8.03
N ARG A 216 7.02 20.90 -6.83
CA ARG A 216 7.53 22.25 -6.58
C ARG A 216 8.72 22.59 -7.47
N TRP A 217 9.58 21.62 -7.74
CA TRP A 217 10.76 21.76 -8.61
C TRP A 217 10.45 21.55 -10.10
N GLY A 218 9.17 21.40 -10.48
CA GLY A 218 8.72 21.29 -11.85
C GLY A 218 8.69 19.87 -12.42
N TYR A 219 8.99 18.86 -11.60
CA TYR A 219 8.91 17.44 -12.01
C TYR A 219 7.52 16.87 -11.71
N ARG A 220 6.84 16.31 -12.70
CA ARG A 220 5.58 15.60 -12.47
C ARG A 220 5.84 14.39 -11.59
N ALA A 221 5.14 14.30 -10.47
CA ALA A 221 5.37 13.23 -9.51
C ALA A 221 4.08 12.66 -8.94
N VAL A 222 4.07 11.36 -8.75
CA VAL A 222 2.99 10.60 -8.12
C VAL A 222 3.55 9.65 -7.07
N THR A 223 2.74 9.31 -6.09
CA THR A 223 3.06 8.24 -5.13
C THR A 223 1.82 7.44 -4.76
N THR A 224 1.99 6.39 -3.98
CA THR A 224 0.87 5.64 -3.40
C THR A 224 0.60 6.12 -1.98
N THR A 225 -0.67 6.31 -1.63
CA THR A 225 -1.03 6.72 -0.26
C THR A 225 -0.77 5.64 0.80
N GLY A 226 -0.38 4.45 0.40
CA GLY A 226 -0.08 3.32 1.29
C GLY A 226 1.42 3.09 1.54
N GLY A 227 2.31 3.83 0.87
CA GLY A 227 3.78 3.68 0.97
C GLY A 227 4.37 2.67 -0.03
N ALA A 228 5.70 2.44 0.05
CA ALA A 228 6.54 1.77 -0.94
C ALA A 228 5.99 0.44 -1.51
N GLY A 229 5.45 -0.41 -0.65
CA GLY A 229 5.00 -1.77 -1.04
C GLY A 229 3.60 -1.85 -1.66
N THR A 230 2.87 -0.74 -1.80
CA THR A 230 1.42 -0.76 -2.09
C THR A 230 1.04 -0.46 -3.53
N PHE A 231 2.01 -0.29 -4.43
CA PHE A 231 1.73 -0.07 -5.86
C PHE A 231 1.02 -1.29 -6.46
N LYS A 232 -0.08 -1.06 -7.18
CA LYS A 232 -0.97 -2.11 -7.68
C LYS A 232 -0.90 -2.28 -9.19
N PRO A 233 -1.06 -3.52 -9.72
CA PRO A 233 -1.05 -3.78 -11.15
C PRO A 233 -2.06 -2.95 -11.95
N GLU A 234 -3.26 -2.77 -11.41
CA GLU A 234 -4.33 -2.02 -12.08
C GLU A 234 -4.01 -0.53 -12.30
N TRP A 235 -3.01 0.02 -11.62
CA TRP A 235 -2.60 1.41 -11.80
C TRP A 235 -1.66 1.62 -12.97
N VAL A 236 -0.99 0.58 -13.47
CA VAL A 236 -0.07 0.65 -14.63
C VAL A 236 -0.75 1.27 -15.85
N ARG A 237 -2.04 1.03 -16.04
CA ARG A 237 -2.83 1.61 -17.13
C ARG A 237 -2.86 3.14 -17.15
N PHE A 238 -2.76 3.79 -15.99
CA PHE A 238 -2.78 5.25 -15.90
C PHE A 238 -1.50 5.89 -16.49
N PHE A 239 -0.45 5.12 -16.59
CA PHE A 239 0.83 5.56 -17.17
C PHE A 239 0.95 5.25 -18.67
N ALA A 240 -0.05 4.66 -19.31
CA ALA A 240 0.07 4.11 -20.69
C ALA A 240 0.56 5.14 -21.72
N HIS A 241 0.18 6.41 -21.57
CA HIS A 241 0.57 7.51 -22.48
C HIS A 241 1.81 8.29 -22.02
N VAL A 242 2.28 8.08 -20.78
CA VAL A 242 3.49 8.73 -20.27
C VAL A 242 4.71 8.11 -20.95
N ARG A 243 5.53 8.91 -21.64
CA ARG A 243 6.67 8.39 -22.40
C ARG A 243 7.80 7.89 -21.51
N ARG A 244 8.11 8.62 -20.44
CA ARG A 244 9.16 8.27 -19.50
C ARG A 244 8.61 8.13 -18.08
N VAL A 245 8.87 7.03 -17.42
CA VAL A 245 8.51 6.80 -16.03
C VAL A 245 9.78 6.50 -15.25
N VAL A 246 10.08 7.32 -14.26
CA VAL A 246 11.20 7.14 -13.34
C VAL A 246 10.67 6.71 -11.98
N VAL A 247 11.29 5.72 -11.35
CA VAL A 247 11.01 5.32 -9.98
C VAL A 247 12.14 5.83 -9.10
N LEU A 248 11.83 6.73 -8.18
CA LEU A 248 12.76 7.37 -7.25
C LEU A 248 12.25 7.15 -5.82
N TYR A 249 12.71 6.09 -5.19
CA TYR A 249 12.35 5.73 -3.83
C TYR A 249 13.51 5.98 -2.86
N ASP A 250 13.22 5.92 -1.56
CA ASP A 250 14.21 6.13 -0.50
C ASP A 250 15.38 5.15 -0.61
N ASN A 251 16.58 5.60 -0.22
CA ASN A 251 17.80 4.81 -0.22
C ASN A 251 17.88 3.83 0.96
N ASP A 252 16.74 3.23 1.33
CA ASP A 252 16.70 2.17 2.34
C ASP A 252 16.24 0.83 1.75
N LYS A 253 16.14 -0.19 2.58
CA LYS A 253 15.73 -1.53 2.13
C LYS A 253 14.29 -1.53 1.59
N ALA A 254 13.37 -0.87 2.28
CA ALA A 254 11.96 -0.83 1.90
C ALA A 254 11.76 -0.09 0.58
N GLY A 255 12.46 1.05 0.40
CA GLY A 255 12.45 1.82 -0.85
C GLY A 255 12.97 0.99 -2.04
N ARG A 256 14.11 0.30 -1.88
CA ARG A 256 14.64 -0.55 -2.95
C ARG A 256 13.70 -1.70 -3.33
N GLU A 257 13.10 -2.38 -2.34
CA GLU A 257 12.13 -3.45 -2.58
C GLU A 257 10.86 -2.91 -3.25
N GLY A 258 10.38 -1.74 -2.82
CA GLY A 258 9.25 -1.04 -3.42
C GLY A 258 9.51 -0.62 -4.87
N ALA A 259 10.68 -0.04 -5.15
CA ALA A 259 11.10 0.33 -6.51
C ALA A 259 11.17 -0.88 -7.44
N ALA A 260 11.77 -1.97 -6.97
CA ALA A 260 11.84 -3.23 -7.73
C ALA A 260 10.44 -3.80 -8.03
N LYS A 261 9.50 -3.68 -7.09
CA LYS A 261 8.10 -4.08 -7.32
C LYS A 261 7.45 -3.23 -8.41
N VAL A 262 7.58 -1.91 -8.37
CA VAL A 262 7.04 -1.02 -9.42
C VAL A 262 7.63 -1.37 -10.78
N HIS A 263 8.96 -1.55 -10.87
CA HIS A 263 9.63 -1.96 -12.11
C HIS A 263 9.14 -3.33 -12.59
N THR A 264 8.89 -4.29 -11.69
CA THR A 264 8.35 -5.60 -12.07
C THR A 264 6.98 -5.49 -12.72
N LEU A 265 6.11 -4.62 -12.19
CA LEU A 265 4.77 -4.37 -12.72
C LEU A 265 4.80 -3.51 -13.99
N MET A 266 5.77 -2.63 -14.11
CA MET A 266 5.91 -1.68 -15.22
C MET A 266 7.37 -1.69 -15.74
N ARG A 267 7.72 -2.70 -16.55
CA ARG A 267 9.08 -2.97 -17.03
C ARG A 267 9.78 -1.81 -17.74
N ARG A 268 9.03 -0.86 -18.27
CA ARG A 268 9.56 0.34 -18.91
C ARG A 268 9.92 1.46 -17.93
N ALA A 269 9.56 1.34 -16.64
CA ALA A 269 9.93 2.31 -15.62
C ALA A 269 11.42 2.16 -15.28
N GLU A 270 12.15 3.28 -15.29
CA GLU A 270 13.57 3.34 -14.95
C GLU A 270 13.72 3.52 -13.44
N ILE A 271 14.53 2.69 -12.77
CA ILE A 271 14.88 2.93 -11.36
C ILE A 271 16.06 3.89 -11.32
N VAL A 272 15.87 5.04 -10.68
CA VAL A 272 16.94 5.99 -10.37
C VAL A 272 17.21 5.94 -8.87
N THR A 273 18.47 5.86 -8.50
CA THR A 273 18.89 5.84 -7.10
C THR A 273 19.30 7.25 -6.68
N LEU A 274 18.89 7.69 -5.50
CA LEU A 274 19.38 8.94 -4.90
C LEU A 274 20.91 8.93 -4.74
N PRO A 275 21.55 10.10 -4.69
CA PRO A 275 22.99 10.19 -4.49
C PRO A 275 23.44 9.49 -3.21
N ASP A 276 24.71 9.04 -3.18
CA ASP A 276 25.27 8.43 -1.98
C ASP A 276 25.19 9.39 -0.78
N GLY A 277 24.75 8.86 0.36
CA GLY A 277 24.56 9.63 1.58
C GLY A 277 23.25 10.41 1.65
N VAL A 278 22.43 10.43 0.60
CA VAL A 278 21.09 11.06 0.59
C VAL A 278 20.03 9.97 0.77
N LYS A 279 19.20 10.13 1.79
CA LYS A 279 18.20 9.12 2.15
C LYS A 279 16.93 9.22 1.31
N ASP A 280 16.37 10.42 1.21
CA ASP A 280 15.08 10.69 0.58
C ASP A 280 15.09 11.99 -0.25
N VAL A 281 14.03 12.28 -0.97
CA VAL A 281 13.90 13.52 -1.77
C VAL A 281 13.91 14.76 -0.87
N GLY A 282 13.34 14.66 0.33
CA GLY A 282 13.36 15.73 1.32
C GLY A 282 14.80 16.13 1.66
N GLU A 283 15.67 15.16 1.95
CA GLU A 283 17.07 15.39 2.25
C GLU A 283 17.84 15.90 1.01
N LEU A 284 17.51 15.41 -0.19
CA LEU A 284 18.09 15.90 -1.44
C LEU A 284 17.92 17.41 -1.61
N VAL A 285 16.72 17.94 -1.34
CA VAL A 285 16.38 19.33 -1.64
C VAL A 285 16.53 20.28 -0.45
N THR A 286 16.49 19.78 0.78
CA THR A 286 16.58 20.61 2.02
C THR A 286 17.80 20.28 2.88
N GLY A 287 18.46 19.15 2.66
CA GLY A 287 19.56 18.64 3.47
C GLY A 287 20.96 19.19 3.11
N GLY A 288 21.02 20.20 2.22
CA GLY A 288 22.31 20.82 1.84
C GLY A 288 23.11 20.05 0.78
N PHE A 289 22.48 19.10 0.06
CA PHE A 289 23.11 18.44 -1.07
C PHE A 289 23.55 19.47 -2.11
N PRO A 290 24.82 19.43 -2.59
CA PRO A 290 25.29 20.37 -3.59
C PRO A 290 24.59 20.18 -4.93
N ALA A 291 23.99 21.25 -5.47
CA ALA A 291 23.34 21.28 -6.76
C ALA A 291 22.21 20.24 -6.98
N PRO A 292 21.18 20.20 -6.11
CA PRO A 292 20.08 19.23 -6.25
C PRO A 292 19.35 19.36 -7.58
N VAL A 293 19.18 20.59 -8.10
CA VAL A 293 18.53 20.86 -9.40
C VAL A 293 19.30 20.21 -10.55
N SER A 294 20.63 20.36 -10.57
CA SER A 294 21.47 19.77 -11.63
C SER A 294 21.40 18.25 -11.60
N TRP A 295 21.41 17.67 -10.41
CA TRP A 295 21.26 16.23 -10.27
C TRP A 295 19.89 15.75 -10.76
N MET A 296 18.80 16.41 -10.35
CA MET A 296 17.44 16.07 -10.78
C MET A 296 17.30 16.22 -12.30
N THR A 297 17.80 17.29 -12.89
CA THR A 297 17.75 17.49 -14.35
C THR A 297 18.51 16.39 -15.09
N ALA A 298 19.66 15.96 -14.61
CA ALA A 298 20.46 14.91 -15.25
C ALA A 298 19.84 13.50 -15.13
N ASN A 299 19.02 13.23 -14.10
CA ASN A 299 18.56 11.89 -13.78
C ASN A 299 17.04 11.70 -13.96
N LEU A 300 16.25 12.78 -13.88
CA LEU A 300 14.78 12.68 -13.90
C LEU A 300 14.15 13.15 -15.22
N TRP A 301 14.90 13.89 -16.08
CA TRP A 301 14.45 14.36 -17.40
C TRP A 301 15.11 13.66 -18.57
#